data_f5ebcc2fca54a734802095052afb44fe
#
_entry.id   f5ebcc2fca54a734802095052afb44fe
#
_cell.length_a   1.000
_cell.length_b   1.000
_cell.length_c   1.000
_cell.angle_alpha   90.00
_cell.angle_beta   90.00
_cell.angle_gamma   90.00
#
_symmetry.space_group_name_H-M   'P 1'
#
loop_
_entity.id
_entity.type
_entity.pdbx_description
1 polymer ?
#
loop_
_entity_poly.entity_id
_entity_poly.type
_entity_poly.pdbx_seq_one_letter_code
_entity_poly.pdbx_strand_id
1 'polypeptide(L)'
;MKDPFVFRVAGLWHMIVSYATQEGNASAESMHGTNDAYNTGLIKSRTGLATSEDGRHWTWEGEIFGPSADGWDCYCSRIGTVWREDGIWLGLYDGSASVEENYEERVGLAYSHDLRHWHRVTRSGPLMHQPHASGALRYFDVLELDDRKLVYYETARADGSHDLRTHEVPT
;
A
#
# COMPACT_ATOMS: atom_id res chain seq x y z
N MET A 1 3.18 -11.84 5.17
CA MET A 1 2.45 -11.22 4.06
C MET A 1 1.05 -10.89 4.51
N LYS A 2 0.50 -9.74 4.11
CA LYS A 2 -0.86 -9.28 4.45
C LYS A 2 -1.42 -8.40 3.34
N ASP A 3 -2.71 -8.05 3.43
CA ASP A 3 -3.42 -7.09 2.57
C ASP A 3 -3.27 -7.44 1.07
N PRO A 4 -3.68 -8.63 0.61
CA PRO A 4 -3.55 -9.00 -0.79
C PRO A 4 -4.62 -8.30 -1.64
N PHE A 5 -4.20 -7.70 -2.76
CA PHE A 5 -5.05 -7.22 -3.83
C PHE A 5 -4.90 -8.16 -5.03
N VAL A 6 -5.98 -8.84 -5.42
CA VAL A 6 -5.95 -9.89 -6.43
C VAL A 6 -6.79 -9.50 -7.64
N PHE A 7 -6.21 -9.60 -8.83
CA PHE A 7 -6.86 -9.25 -10.09
C PHE A 7 -6.35 -10.13 -11.23
N ARG A 8 -6.98 -10.05 -12.40
CA ARG A 8 -6.64 -10.90 -13.56
C ARG A 8 -6.34 -10.05 -14.79
N VAL A 9 -5.21 -10.32 -15.44
CA VAL A 9 -4.77 -9.63 -16.66
C VAL A 9 -4.38 -10.68 -17.70
N ALA A 10 -4.97 -10.60 -18.89
CA ALA A 10 -4.66 -11.49 -20.02
C ALA A 10 -4.68 -13.00 -19.64
N GLY A 11 -5.58 -13.37 -18.74
CA GLY A 11 -5.74 -14.78 -18.31
C GLY A 11 -4.87 -15.18 -17.12
N LEU A 12 -3.88 -14.39 -16.72
CA LEU A 12 -3.00 -14.64 -15.58
C LEU A 12 -3.51 -13.89 -14.34
N TRP A 13 -3.55 -14.55 -13.20
CA TRP A 13 -3.83 -13.94 -11.91
C TRP A 13 -2.60 -13.22 -11.38
N HIS A 14 -2.82 -12.04 -10.84
CA HIS A 14 -1.81 -11.23 -10.16
C HIS A 14 -2.26 -10.97 -8.74
N MET A 15 -1.34 -11.03 -7.80
CA MET A 15 -1.55 -10.65 -6.41
C MET A 15 -0.47 -9.65 -6.02
N ILE A 16 -0.88 -8.42 -5.78
CA ILE A 16 -0.04 -7.43 -5.10
C ILE A 16 -0.26 -7.62 -3.62
N VAL A 17 0.82 -7.73 -2.85
CA VAL A 17 0.75 -8.09 -1.44
C VAL A 17 1.78 -7.32 -0.63
N SER A 18 1.35 -6.85 0.54
CA SER A 18 2.22 -6.24 1.53
C SER A 18 3.06 -7.31 2.23
N TYR A 19 4.35 -7.04 2.40
CA TYR A 19 5.23 -7.88 3.20
C TYR A 19 6.24 -7.02 3.97
N ALA A 20 6.85 -7.61 4.98
CA ALA A 20 7.82 -6.94 5.83
C ALA A 20 9.22 -7.50 5.59
N THR A 21 10.19 -6.59 5.57
CA THR A 21 11.62 -6.93 5.63
C THR A 21 12.20 -6.46 6.95
N GLN A 22 13.07 -7.30 7.52
CA GLN A 22 13.84 -6.95 8.70
C GLN A 22 14.98 -6.01 8.30
N GLU A 23 15.13 -4.92 9.03
CA GLU A 23 16.22 -3.98 8.90
C GLU A 23 17.23 -4.21 10.03
N GLY A 24 18.51 -4.33 9.69
CA GLY A 24 19.58 -4.49 10.67
C GLY A 24 19.56 -5.82 11.44
N ASN A 25 20.14 -5.83 12.64
CA ASN A 25 20.32 -7.02 13.49
C ASN A 25 19.18 -7.18 14.50
N ALA A 26 17.93 -7.17 14.07
CA ALA A 26 16.82 -7.45 14.94
C ALA A 26 16.87 -8.91 15.44
N SER A 27 16.87 -9.12 16.75
CA SER A 27 16.79 -10.46 17.33
C SER A 27 15.34 -10.95 17.32
N ALA A 28 15.14 -12.27 17.30
CA ALA A 28 13.80 -12.85 17.47
C ALA A 28 13.13 -12.36 18.77
N GLU A 29 13.91 -12.17 19.83
CA GLU A 29 13.42 -11.67 21.11
C GLU A 29 12.91 -10.22 21.01
N SER A 30 13.63 -9.33 20.32
CA SER A 30 13.18 -7.95 20.09
C SER A 30 11.94 -7.89 19.21
N MET A 31 11.78 -8.81 18.26
CA MET A 31 10.60 -8.91 17.38
C MET A 31 9.37 -9.46 18.10
N HIS A 32 9.56 -10.37 19.07
CA HIS A 32 8.48 -11.00 19.85
C HIS A 32 8.17 -10.29 21.17
N GLY A 33 8.99 -9.31 21.56
CA GLY A 33 8.79 -8.55 22.79
C GLY A 33 7.61 -7.57 22.77
N THR A 34 7.01 -7.35 21.60
CA THR A 34 5.80 -6.52 21.40
C THR A 34 4.68 -7.36 20.81
N ASN A 35 3.43 -6.92 21.03
CA ASN A 35 2.27 -7.56 20.38
C ASN A 35 2.24 -7.35 18.85
N ASP A 36 3.07 -6.45 18.33
CA ASP A 36 3.16 -6.12 16.92
C ASP A 36 4.59 -5.73 16.54
N ALA A 37 5.20 -6.53 15.70
CA ALA A 37 6.57 -6.31 15.22
C ALA A 37 6.74 -4.98 14.45
N TYR A 38 5.68 -4.46 13.85
CA TYR A 38 5.72 -3.16 13.15
C TYR A 38 5.94 -1.96 14.10
N ASN A 39 5.62 -2.09 15.38
CA ASN A 39 5.88 -1.06 16.38
C ASN A 39 7.33 -1.04 16.90
N THR A 40 8.16 -1.96 16.46
CA THR A 40 9.56 -2.04 16.90
C THR A 40 10.48 -1.06 16.16
N GLY A 41 10.09 -0.55 15.00
CA GLY A 41 10.97 0.18 14.09
C GLY A 41 12.03 -0.67 13.39
N LEU A 42 12.04 -1.99 13.62
CA LEU A 42 13.04 -2.92 13.09
C LEU A 42 12.63 -3.59 11.76
N ILE A 43 11.43 -3.33 11.31
CA ILE A 43 10.92 -3.84 10.03
C ILE A 43 10.33 -2.72 9.19
N LYS A 44 10.45 -2.86 7.87
CA LYS A 44 9.84 -1.96 6.90
C LYS A 44 8.80 -2.70 6.06
N SER A 45 7.71 -2.01 5.75
CA SER A 45 6.67 -2.53 4.88
C SER A 45 6.94 -2.22 3.42
N ARG A 46 6.79 -3.24 2.58
CA ARG A 46 7.08 -3.24 1.15
C ARG A 46 5.95 -3.89 0.39
N THR A 47 5.98 -3.75 -0.92
CA THR A 47 5.03 -4.38 -1.84
C THR A 47 5.71 -5.41 -2.72
N GLY A 48 5.15 -6.60 -2.79
CA GLY A 48 5.57 -7.65 -3.67
C GLY A 48 4.50 -8.08 -4.65
N LEU A 49 4.92 -8.81 -5.67
CA LEU A 49 4.05 -9.40 -6.68
C LEU A 49 4.14 -10.92 -6.61
N ALA A 50 3.01 -11.57 -6.73
CA ALA A 50 2.91 -12.99 -7.04
C ALA A 50 1.96 -13.21 -8.23
N THR A 51 2.19 -14.25 -9.01
CA THR A 51 1.36 -14.62 -10.16
C THR A 51 0.85 -16.04 -10.05
N SER A 52 -0.27 -16.34 -10.71
CA SER A 52 -0.85 -17.67 -10.73
C SER A 52 -1.68 -17.92 -12.02
N GLU A 53 -1.60 -19.14 -12.55
CA GLU A 53 -2.45 -19.57 -13.66
C GLU A 53 -3.85 -20.00 -13.19
N ASP A 54 -3.95 -20.54 -11.97
CA ASP A 54 -5.17 -21.18 -11.44
C ASP A 54 -5.81 -20.45 -10.24
N GLY A 55 -5.14 -19.39 -9.71
CA GLY A 55 -5.57 -18.65 -8.52
C GLY A 55 -5.37 -19.40 -7.20
N ARG A 56 -4.70 -20.56 -7.22
CA ARG A 56 -4.44 -21.41 -6.05
C ARG A 56 -2.96 -21.61 -5.77
N HIS A 57 -2.17 -21.84 -6.82
CA HIS A 57 -0.73 -22.01 -6.75
C HIS A 57 -0.07 -20.72 -7.22
N TRP A 58 0.67 -20.07 -6.32
CA TRP A 58 1.24 -18.74 -6.56
C TRP A 58 2.75 -18.81 -6.67
N THR A 59 3.27 -18.15 -7.69
CA THR A 59 4.71 -17.94 -7.88
C THR A 59 5.08 -16.54 -7.39
N TRP A 60 6.02 -16.46 -6.46
CA TRP A 60 6.57 -15.19 -5.99
C TRP A 60 7.48 -14.57 -7.04
N GLU A 61 7.18 -13.36 -7.47
CA GLU A 61 7.92 -12.63 -8.49
C GLU A 61 8.93 -11.63 -7.90
N GLY A 62 8.83 -11.36 -6.61
CA GLY A 62 9.73 -10.46 -5.91
C GLY A 62 9.10 -9.13 -5.48
N GLU A 63 9.96 -8.25 -4.97
CA GLU A 63 9.61 -6.88 -4.63
C GLU A 63 9.35 -6.06 -5.89
N ILE A 64 8.28 -5.28 -5.88
CA ILE A 64 7.92 -4.37 -6.97
C ILE A 64 7.90 -2.90 -6.54
N PHE A 65 7.75 -2.64 -5.22
CA PHE A 65 7.73 -1.30 -4.67
C PHE A 65 8.12 -1.34 -3.20
N GLY A 66 9.07 -0.51 -2.81
CA GLY A 66 9.56 -0.42 -1.43
C GLY A 66 9.70 1.02 -0.97
N PRO A 67 10.02 1.26 0.30
CA PRO A 67 10.25 2.59 0.86
C PRO A 67 11.27 3.40 0.05
N SER A 68 11.06 4.71 -0.03
CA SER A 68 12.05 5.63 -0.57
C SER A 68 13.31 5.70 0.33
N ALA A 69 14.40 6.22 -0.18
CA ALA A 69 15.62 6.37 0.60
C ALA A 69 15.43 7.36 1.76
N ASP A 70 14.62 8.38 1.54
CA ASP A 70 14.26 9.43 2.48
C ASP A 70 12.85 9.95 2.20
N GLY A 71 12.36 10.88 3.03
CA GLY A 71 11.07 11.54 2.83
C GLY A 71 9.91 10.85 3.53
N TRP A 72 8.71 11.18 3.10
CA TRP A 72 7.46 10.89 3.79
C TRP A 72 7.04 9.41 3.74
N ASP A 73 7.60 8.61 2.86
CA ASP A 73 7.29 7.18 2.64
C ASP A 73 8.52 6.26 2.78
N CYS A 74 9.52 6.69 3.57
CA CYS A 74 10.77 5.94 3.73
C CYS A 74 10.70 4.80 4.76
N TYR A 75 9.59 4.65 5.48
CA TYR A 75 9.37 3.55 6.43
C TYR A 75 8.37 2.52 5.91
N CYS A 76 7.28 2.97 5.34
CA CYS A 76 6.23 2.11 4.76
C CYS A 76 5.93 2.56 3.33
N SER A 77 5.81 1.61 2.41
CA SER A 77 5.31 1.84 1.04
C SER A 77 4.58 0.58 0.56
N ARG A 78 3.23 0.59 0.70
CA ARG A 78 2.36 -0.55 0.40
C ARG A 78 1.34 -0.17 -0.64
N ILE A 79 1.46 -0.67 -1.87
CA ILE A 79 0.40 -0.55 -2.87
C ILE A 79 -0.77 -1.43 -2.40
N GLY A 80 -1.93 -0.80 -2.17
CA GLY A 80 -3.15 -1.45 -1.70
C GLY A 80 -4.12 -1.78 -2.81
N THR A 81 -4.14 -0.99 -3.88
CA THR A 81 -5.04 -1.17 -5.02
C THR A 81 -4.40 -0.70 -6.31
N VAL A 82 -4.77 -1.30 -7.44
CA VAL A 82 -4.33 -0.87 -8.77
C VAL A 82 -5.51 -0.90 -9.75
N TRP A 83 -5.48 0.02 -10.70
CA TRP A 83 -6.41 0.01 -11.84
C TRP A 83 -5.67 0.46 -13.11
N ARG A 84 -6.31 0.31 -14.26
CA ARG A 84 -5.72 0.66 -15.55
C ARG A 84 -6.43 1.87 -16.16
N GLU A 85 -5.68 2.90 -16.52
CA GLU A 85 -6.15 4.13 -17.16
C GLU A 85 -5.26 4.45 -18.35
N ASP A 86 -5.85 4.65 -19.53
CA ASP A 86 -5.13 5.01 -20.76
C ASP A 86 -3.90 4.12 -21.08
N GLY A 87 -3.99 2.83 -20.74
CA GLY A 87 -2.91 1.88 -20.97
C GLY A 87 -1.83 1.82 -19.89
N ILE A 88 -1.91 2.67 -18.87
CA ILE A 88 -0.98 2.75 -17.74
C ILE A 88 -1.65 2.15 -16.51
N TRP A 89 -0.91 1.41 -15.70
CA TRP A 89 -1.33 0.98 -14.37
C TRP A 89 -1.10 2.11 -13.37
N LEU A 90 -2.14 2.50 -12.67
CA LEU A 90 -2.08 3.40 -11.53
C LEU A 90 -2.23 2.59 -10.25
N GLY A 91 -1.55 3.01 -9.18
CA GLY A 91 -1.63 2.37 -7.89
C GLY A 91 -1.66 3.40 -6.76
N LEU A 92 -2.60 3.25 -5.84
CA LEU A 92 -2.58 3.98 -4.58
C LEU A 92 -1.81 3.16 -3.55
N TYR A 93 -0.94 3.82 -2.82
CA TYR A 93 -0.12 3.19 -1.81
C TYR A 93 -0.18 3.93 -0.47
N ASP A 94 -0.09 3.17 0.61
CA ASP A 94 0.08 3.70 1.95
C ASP A 94 1.55 3.99 2.20
N GLY A 95 1.86 5.18 2.67
CA GLY A 95 3.21 5.61 3.01
C GLY A 95 3.31 6.22 4.40
N SER A 96 4.43 5.98 5.08
CA SER A 96 4.81 6.65 6.33
C SER A 96 6.32 6.85 6.41
N ALA A 97 6.75 7.83 7.20
CA ALA A 97 8.16 8.20 7.32
C ALA A 97 8.88 7.48 8.47
N SER A 98 8.15 7.00 9.47
CA SER A 98 8.74 6.44 10.68
C SER A 98 7.80 5.48 11.41
N VAL A 99 8.30 4.86 12.48
CA VAL A 99 7.51 3.99 13.36
C VAL A 99 6.42 4.75 14.12
N GLU A 100 6.64 6.03 14.40
CA GLU A 100 5.64 6.88 15.08
C GLU A 100 4.40 7.13 14.20
N GLU A 101 4.55 6.98 12.89
CA GLU A 101 3.45 7.07 11.92
C GLU A 101 2.90 5.69 11.53
N ASN A 102 3.28 4.63 12.23
CA ASN A 102 2.73 3.29 12.00
C ASN A 102 1.24 3.28 12.33
N TYR A 103 0.43 2.73 11.41
CA TYR A 103 -1.04 2.80 11.41
C TYR A 103 -1.65 4.20 11.17
N GLU A 104 -0.82 5.21 10.90
CA GLU A 104 -1.24 6.57 10.58
C GLU A 104 -0.72 6.98 9.19
N GLU A 105 -0.71 6.01 8.28
CA GLU A 105 -0.20 6.16 6.93
C GLU A 105 -1.02 7.18 6.12
N ARG A 106 -0.40 7.72 5.09
CA ARG A 106 -1.01 8.64 4.13
C ARG A 106 -0.92 8.08 2.73
N VAL A 107 -1.85 8.49 1.87
CA VAL A 107 -1.96 7.95 0.52
C VAL A 107 -0.96 8.60 -0.44
N GLY A 108 -0.28 7.78 -1.22
CA GLY A 108 0.53 8.17 -2.36
C GLY A 108 0.03 7.58 -3.66
N LEU A 109 0.50 8.11 -4.77
CA LEU A 109 0.23 7.65 -6.12
C LEU A 109 1.51 7.16 -6.79
N ALA A 110 1.42 6.01 -7.42
CA ALA A 110 2.46 5.45 -8.27
C ALA A 110 1.87 4.97 -9.60
N TYR A 111 2.72 4.80 -10.61
CA TYR A 111 2.31 4.22 -11.90
C TYR A 111 3.30 3.16 -12.38
N SER A 112 2.81 2.28 -13.26
CA SER A 112 3.62 1.24 -13.92
C SER A 112 3.08 0.96 -15.31
N HIS A 113 3.97 0.51 -16.22
CA HIS A 113 3.59 0.02 -17.54
C HIS A 113 3.43 -1.51 -17.59
N ASP A 114 3.99 -2.22 -16.61
CA ASP A 114 4.15 -3.68 -16.65
C ASP A 114 3.81 -4.39 -15.33
N LEU A 115 3.32 -3.68 -14.31
CA LEU A 115 3.04 -4.16 -12.95
C LEU A 115 4.29 -4.56 -12.15
N ARG A 116 5.48 -4.48 -12.73
CA ARG A 116 6.75 -4.89 -12.11
C ARG A 116 7.62 -3.71 -11.72
N HIS A 117 7.64 -2.70 -12.58
CA HIS A 117 8.44 -1.48 -12.38
C HIS A 117 7.51 -0.30 -12.08
N TRP A 118 7.52 0.13 -10.81
CA TRP A 118 6.66 1.19 -10.34
C TRP A 118 7.43 2.49 -10.14
N HIS A 119 6.80 3.58 -10.50
CA HIS A 119 7.35 4.93 -10.39
C HIS A 119 6.46 5.78 -9.49
N ARG A 120 7.05 6.39 -8.45
CA ARG A 120 6.36 7.34 -7.57
C ARG A 120 6.00 8.62 -8.33
N VAL A 121 4.73 9.01 -8.27
CA VAL A 121 4.26 10.33 -8.66
C VAL A 121 4.44 11.30 -7.48
N THR A 122 4.06 10.88 -6.30
CA THR A 122 4.02 11.67 -5.06
C THR A 122 5.33 11.64 -4.29
N ARG A 123 6.43 12.08 -4.91
CA ARG A 123 7.78 12.02 -4.31
C ARG A 123 7.97 13.00 -3.15
N SER A 124 7.40 14.21 -3.24
CA SER A 124 7.63 15.30 -2.29
C SER A 124 6.69 15.29 -1.08
N GLY A 125 5.67 14.44 -1.10
CA GLY A 125 4.66 14.34 -0.04
C GLY A 125 3.49 13.48 -0.49
N PRO A 126 2.56 13.17 0.41
CA PRO A 126 1.37 12.37 0.09
C PRO A 126 0.47 13.09 -0.93
N LEU A 127 -0.32 12.30 -1.68
CA LEU A 127 -1.30 12.81 -2.63
C LEU A 127 -2.33 13.72 -1.96
N MET A 128 -2.78 13.29 -0.80
CA MET A 128 -3.67 14.03 0.10
C MET A 128 -3.51 13.52 1.53
N HIS A 129 -3.99 14.28 2.47
CA HIS A 129 -4.05 13.91 3.88
C HIS A 129 -5.30 14.50 4.54
N GLN A 130 -5.72 13.88 5.63
CA GLN A 130 -6.85 14.38 6.43
C GLN A 130 -6.36 15.53 7.32
N PRO A 131 -7.13 16.63 7.49
CA PRO A 131 -6.75 17.74 8.36
C PRO A 131 -6.92 17.45 9.87
N HIS A 132 -7.40 16.26 10.24
CA HIS A 132 -7.66 15.87 11.63
C HIS A 132 -6.62 14.90 12.17
N ALA A 133 -6.38 14.96 13.48
CA ALA A 133 -5.47 14.08 14.22
C ALA A 133 -4.11 13.93 13.52
N SER A 134 -3.68 12.72 13.23
CA SER A 134 -2.43 12.38 12.53
C SER A 134 -2.38 12.75 11.06
N GLY A 135 -3.53 13.05 10.45
CA GLY A 135 -3.67 13.23 9.01
C GLY A 135 -3.78 11.93 8.21
N ALA A 136 -4.00 10.79 8.90
CA ALA A 136 -4.09 9.49 8.25
C ALA A 136 -5.21 9.42 7.22
N LEU A 137 -4.86 8.88 6.07
CA LEU A 137 -5.75 8.63 4.93
C LEU A 137 -5.17 7.45 4.17
N ARG A 138 -5.72 6.25 4.37
CA ARG A 138 -5.09 4.99 4.04
C ARG A 138 -6.05 3.89 3.61
N TYR A 139 -5.51 2.71 3.28
CA TYR A 139 -6.26 1.51 2.90
C TYR A 139 -7.24 1.76 1.75
N PHE A 140 -6.73 2.46 0.73
CA PHE A 140 -7.52 2.71 -0.47
C PHE A 140 -7.78 1.42 -1.23
N ASP A 141 -9.03 1.28 -1.66
CA ASP A 141 -9.44 0.26 -2.63
C ASP A 141 -10.31 0.91 -3.71
N VAL A 142 -10.03 0.60 -4.97
CA VAL A 142 -10.73 1.14 -6.13
C VAL A 142 -11.46 0.02 -6.84
N LEU A 143 -12.78 0.06 -6.80
CA LEU A 143 -13.65 -0.83 -7.55
C LEU A 143 -14.12 -0.13 -8.83
N GLU A 144 -13.72 -0.66 -9.98
CA GLU A 144 -14.14 -0.17 -11.29
C GLU A 144 -15.51 -0.75 -11.65
N LEU A 145 -16.47 0.11 -11.95
CA LEU A 145 -17.79 -0.21 -12.51
C LEU A 145 -17.88 0.39 -13.92
N ASP A 146 -18.92 0.00 -14.67
CA ASP A 146 -19.05 0.41 -16.07
C ASP A 146 -19.13 1.93 -16.29
N ASP A 147 -19.71 2.65 -15.34
CA ASP A 147 -20.01 4.09 -15.42
C ASP A 147 -19.34 4.94 -14.35
N ARG A 148 -18.64 4.31 -13.40
CA ARG A 148 -17.98 5.00 -12.28
C ARG A 148 -16.93 4.14 -11.60
N LYS A 149 -16.11 4.77 -10.78
CA LYS A 149 -15.25 4.07 -9.81
C LYS A 149 -15.78 4.35 -8.39
N LEU A 150 -15.82 3.30 -7.57
CA LEU A 150 -16.06 3.43 -6.13
C LEU A 150 -14.71 3.36 -5.42
N VAL A 151 -14.40 4.38 -4.65
CA VAL A 151 -13.16 4.47 -3.90
C VAL A 151 -13.48 4.29 -2.41
N TYR A 152 -12.96 3.23 -1.80
CA TYR A 152 -13.06 2.98 -0.37
C TYR A 152 -11.75 3.39 0.29
N TYR A 153 -11.82 3.95 1.48
CA TYR A 153 -10.64 4.37 2.23
C TYR A 153 -10.93 4.56 3.71
N GLU A 154 -9.89 4.46 4.52
CA GLU A 154 -9.95 4.77 5.94
C GLU A 154 -9.37 6.16 6.19
N THR A 155 -10.01 6.93 7.07
CA THR A 155 -9.64 8.32 7.37
C THR A 155 -9.66 8.61 8.85
N ALA A 156 -8.69 9.38 9.34
CA ALA A 156 -8.63 9.83 10.73
C ALA A 156 -9.75 10.83 11.04
N ARG A 157 -10.31 10.70 12.25
CA ARG A 157 -11.28 11.63 12.84
C ARG A 157 -10.59 12.57 13.82
N ALA A 158 -11.30 13.63 14.22
CA ALA A 158 -10.78 14.61 15.18
C ALA A 158 -10.49 14.01 16.58
N ASP A 159 -11.15 12.93 16.95
CA ASP A 159 -10.94 12.22 18.22
C ASP A 159 -9.82 11.13 18.16
N GLY A 160 -9.15 10.99 17.00
CA GLY A 160 -8.09 10.01 16.78
C GLY A 160 -8.59 8.61 16.37
N SER A 161 -9.91 8.39 16.31
CA SER A 161 -10.45 7.18 15.71
C SER A 161 -10.43 7.24 14.18
N HIS A 162 -10.75 6.13 13.52
CA HIS A 162 -10.80 6.06 12.06
C HIS A 162 -12.18 5.65 11.55
N ASP A 163 -12.60 6.23 10.44
CA ASP A 163 -13.81 5.88 9.70
C ASP A 163 -13.46 5.21 8.37
N LEU A 164 -14.18 4.15 8.02
CA LEU A 164 -14.26 3.68 6.64
C LEU A 164 -15.22 4.59 5.85
N ARG A 165 -14.76 5.07 4.71
CA ARG A 165 -15.52 5.94 3.82
C ARG A 165 -15.51 5.44 2.39
N THR A 166 -16.47 5.93 1.61
CA THR A 166 -16.54 5.69 0.18
C THR A 166 -16.78 6.98 -0.58
N HIS A 167 -16.26 7.05 -1.79
CA HIS A 167 -16.47 8.16 -2.72
C HIS A 167 -16.70 7.62 -4.13
N GLU A 168 -17.63 8.24 -4.88
CA GLU A 168 -17.89 7.92 -6.27
C GLU A 168 -17.13 8.89 -7.19
N VAL A 169 -16.43 8.33 -8.17
CA VAL A 169 -15.74 9.09 -9.21
C VAL A 169 -16.34 8.69 -10.55
N PRO A 170 -17.01 9.60 -11.29
CA PRO A 170 -17.48 9.31 -12.65
C PRO A 170 -16.31 8.96 -13.58
N THR A 171 -16.51 8.03 -14.50
CA THR A 171 -15.54 7.66 -15.56
C THR A 171 -15.67 8.56 -16.77
#